data_581bed145f0713be86b473169649c5ec
#
_entry.id   581bed145f0713be86b473169649c5ec
#
_cell.length_a   1.000
_cell.length_b   1.000
_cell.length_c   1.000
_cell.angle_alpha   90.00
_cell.angle_beta   90.00
_cell.angle_gamma   90.00
#
_symmetry.space_group_name_H-M   'P 1'
#
loop_
_entity.id
_entity.type
_entity.pdbx_description
1 polymer ?
#
loop_
_entity_poly.entity_id
_entity_poly.type
_entity_poly.pdbx_seq_one_letter_code
_entity_poly.pdbx_strand_id
1 'polypeptide(L)'
;MLGTNDTKDRFNANGFIIGKGLERLTQKAIDTHAAWRNKPNILLVAPPPIHPDYAKTAVAGEMGDKCVERSRALAKEFKDVADRLGCHFIDAGSIPGIEMYPYDWMHLSLASHRIFAE
;
A
#
# COMPACT_ATOMS: atom_id res chain seq x y z
N MET A 1 2.59 3.21 5.01
CA MET A 1 1.78 2.29 4.17
C MET A 1 0.63 3.07 3.56
N LEU A 2 0.56 3.15 2.25
CA LEU A 2 -0.43 3.91 1.45
C LEU A 2 -0.80 3.07 0.22
N GLY A 3 -1.81 3.52 -0.54
CA GLY A 3 -2.14 2.95 -1.86
C GLY A 3 -3.50 2.25 -1.95
N THR A 4 -4.01 1.68 -0.86
CA THR A 4 -5.29 0.96 -0.88
C THR A 4 -6.43 1.85 -1.40
N ASN A 5 -6.54 3.09 -0.93
CA ASN A 5 -7.58 4.02 -1.38
C ASN A 5 -7.42 4.46 -2.85
N ASP A 6 -6.20 4.44 -3.36
CA ASP A 6 -5.92 4.82 -4.75
C ASP A 6 -6.41 3.77 -5.75
N THR A 7 -6.71 2.55 -5.27
CA THR A 7 -7.25 1.46 -6.09
C THR A 7 -8.73 1.63 -6.45
N LYS A 8 -9.45 2.58 -5.84
CA LYS A 8 -10.87 2.84 -6.10
C LYS A 8 -11.12 3.11 -7.58
N ASP A 9 -12.19 2.54 -8.11
CA ASP A 9 -12.50 2.63 -9.55
C ASP A 9 -12.67 4.06 -10.05
N ARG A 10 -13.19 4.95 -9.21
CA ARG A 10 -13.37 6.37 -9.55
C ARG A 10 -12.08 7.11 -9.92
N PHE A 11 -10.92 6.63 -9.45
CA PHE A 11 -9.63 7.25 -9.80
C PHE A 11 -9.04 6.69 -11.09
N ASN A 12 -9.56 5.58 -11.59
CA ASN A 12 -9.10 4.90 -12.81
C ASN A 12 -7.57 4.72 -12.89
N ALA A 13 -6.90 4.55 -11.76
CA ALA A 13 -5.47 4.38 -11.65
C ALA A 13 -5.13 2.89 -11.55
N ASN A 14 -4.27 2.40 -12.42
CA ASN A 14 -3.69 1.06 -12.30
C ASN A 14 -2.50 1.07 -11.33
N GLY A 15 -1.95 -0.10 -11.01
CA GLY A 15 -0.82 -0.24 -10.08
C GLY A 15 0.39 0.61 -10.47
N PHE A 16 0.71 0.69 -11.78
CA PHE A 16 1.82 1.51 -12.27
C PHE A 16 1.60 3.01 -11.98
N ILE A 17 0.41 3.54 -12.25
CA ILE A 17 0.09 4.96 -11.97
C ILE A 17 0.14 5.24 -10.47
N ILE A 18 -0.38 4.32 -9.65
CA ILE A 18 -0.30 4.43 -8.18
C ILE A 18 1.17 4.41 -7.73
N GLY A 19 1.99 3.53 -8.29
CA GLY A 19 3.44 3.49 -8.06
C GLY A 19 4.12 4.81 -8.42
N LYS A 20 3.75 5.44 -9.55
CA LYS A 20 4.26 6.76 -9.93
C LYS A 20 3.87 7.87 -8.96
N GLY A 21 2.66 7.79 -8.40
CA GLY A 21 2.23 8.68 -7.33
C GLY A 21 3.10 8.53 -6.07
N LEU A 22 3.36 7.28 -5.67
CA LEU A 22 4.25 6.98 -4.54
C LEU A 22 5.68 7.46 -4.79
N GLU A 23 6.23 7.23 -5.99
CA GLU A 23 7.57 7.69 -6.38
C GLU A 23 7.69 9.21 -6.21
N ARG A 24 6.73 9.96 -6.73
CA ARG A 24 6.69 11.41 -6.61
C ARG A 24 6.59 11.89 -5.15
N LEU A 25 5.75 11.24 -4.35
CA LEU A 25 5.62 11.56 -2.93
C LEU A 25 6.92 11.26 -2.16
N THR A 26 7.53 10.12 -2.44
CA THR A 26 8.78 9.69 -1.81
C THR A 26 9.93 10.63 -2.18
N GLN A 27 10.05 11.01 -3.45
CA GLN A 27 11.06 11.98 -3.89
C GLN A 27 10.87 13.33 -3.17
N LYS A 28 9.63 13.80 -3.06
CA LYS A 28 9.35 15.04 -2.31
C LYS A 28 9.76 14.93 -0.84
N ALA A 29 9.55 13.77 -0.20
CA ALA A 29 10.01 13.53 1.16
C ALA A 29 11.54 13.56 1.25
N ILE A 30 12.25 12.91 0.32
CA ILE A 30 13.71 12.91 0.22
C ILE A 30 14.25 14.35 0.11
N ASP A 31 13.64 15.16 -0.73
CA ASP A 31 14.06 16.54 -1.00
C ASP A 31 13.72 17.51 0.15
N THR A 32 12.96 17.07 1.12
CA THR A 32 12.67 17.88 2.32
C THR A 32 13.80 17.76 3.34
N HIS A 33 14.95 18.33 3.03
CA HIS A 33 16.20 18.18 3.79
C HIS A 33 16.05 18.51 5.29
N ALA A 34 15.22 19.49 5.64
CA ALA A 34 14.97 19.88 7.03
C ALA A 34 14.32 18.77 7.88
N ALA A 35 13.72 17.76 7.27
CA ALA A 35 13.13 16.63 7.97
C ALA A 35 14.16 15.59 8.44
N TRP A 36 15.38 15.65 7.93
CA TRP A 36 16.41 14.63 8.14
C TRP A 36 17.61 15.19 8.94
N ARG A 37 18.07 14.43 9.93
CA ARG A 37 19.28 14.82 10.67
C ARG A 37 20.56 14.67 9.85
N ASN A 38 20.65 13.57 9.08
CA ASN A 38 21.81 13.26 8.24
C ASN A 38 21.38 13.02 6.79
N LYS A 39 20.74 11.87 6.56
CA LYS A 39 20.25 11.45 5.25
C LYS A 39 18.81 10.92 5.37
N PRO A 40 18.04 10.95 4.30
CA PRO A 40 16.73 10.32 4.28
C PRO A 40 16.81 8.84 4.67
N ASN A 41 15.88 8.40 5.53
CA ASN A 41 15.73 7.02 5.94
C ASN A 41 14.24 6.65 5.84
N ILE A 42 13.85 6.11 4.71
CA ILE A 42 12.45 5.88 4.35
C ILE A 42 12.20 4.39 4.18
N LEU A 43 11.13 3.91 4.81
CA LEU A 43 10.58 2.59 4.60
C LEU A 43 9.27 2.71 3.80
N LEU A 44 9.26 2.15 2.59
CA LEU A 44 8.05 1.98 1.81
C LEU A 44 7.38 0.65 2.15
N VAL A 45 6.10 0.71 2.45
CA VAL A 45 5.33 -0.49 2.81
C VAL A 45 4.19 -0.64 1.81
N ALA A 46 4.20 -1.72 1.03
CA ALA A 46 3.05 -2.10 0.22
C ALA A 46 1.95 -2.67 1.13
N PRO A 47 0.71 -2.19 1.01
CA PRO A 47 -0.40 -2.76 1.75
C PRO A 47 -0.70 -4.19 1.27
N PRO A 48 -1.25 -5.06 2.13
CA PRO A 48 -1.77 -6.33 1.67
C PRO A 48 -2.83 -6.13 0.58
N PRO A 49 -2.95 -7.03 -0.39
CA PRO A 49 -4.02 -6.98 -1.38
C PRO A 49 -5.40 -7.01 -0.71
N ILE A 50 -6.34 -6.26 -1.28
CA ILE A 50 -7.75 -6.29 -0.86
C ILE A 50 -8.29 -7.70 -1.05
N HIS A 51 -8.93 -8.26 -0.02
CA HIS A 51 -9.54 -9.59 -0.12
C HIS A 51 -10.84 -9.53 -0.94
N PRO A 52 -11.13 -10.50 -1.82
CA PRO A 52 -12.33 -10.49 -2.66
C PRO A 52 -13.66 -10.37 -1.90
N ASP A 53 -13.71 -10.82 -0.65
CA ASP A 53 -14.91 -10.71 0.19
C ASP A 53 -15.30 -9.28 0.57
N TYR A 54 -14.46 -8.26 0.26
CA TYR A 54 -14.87 -6.85 0.37
C TYR A 54 -16.19 -6.59 -0.38
N ALA A 55 -16.43 -7.33 -1.49
CA ALA A 55 -17.63 -7.20 -2.30
C ALA A 55 -18.94 -7.50 -1.54
N LYS A 56 -18.85 -8.19 -0.41
CA LYS A 56 -19.98 -8.51 0.47
C LYS A 56 -20.19 -7.48 1.58
N THR A 57 -19.41 -6.43 1.61
CA THR A 57 -19.40 -5.41 2.66
C THR A 57 -19.97 -4.07 2.18
N ALA A 58 -20.20 -3.16 3.11
CA ALA A 58 -20.70 -1.82 2.81
C ALA A 58 -19.73 -0.97 1.94
N VAL A 59 -18.46 -1.31 1.91
CA VAL A 59 -17.45 -0.56 1.13
C VAL A 59 -17.39 -0.95 -0.35
N ALA A 60 -18.08 -2.01 -0.76
CA ALA A 60 -18.05 -2.52 -2.14
C ALA A 60 -18.36 -1.44 -3.18
N GLY A 61 -19.43 -0.67 -2.97
CA GLY A 61 -19.84 0.38 -3.91
C GLY A 61 -18.86 1.54 -4.01
N GLU A 62 -18.13 1.83 -2.94
CA GLU A 62 -17.10 2.88 -2.95
C GLU A 62 -15.81 2.43 -3.61
N MET A 63 -15.44 1.17 -3.42
CA MET A 63 -14.20 0.61 -3.95
C MET A 63 -14.28 0.28 -5.44
N GLY A 64 -15.44 -0.20 -5.90
CA GLY A 64 -15.64 -0.66 -7.27
C GLY A 64 -15.03 -2.03 -7.54
N ASP A 65 -15.13 -2.53 -8.78
CA ASP A 65 -14.85 -3.93 -9.12
C ASP A 65 -13.35 -4.23 -9.35
N LYS A 66 -12.54 -3.22 -9.65
CA LYS A 66 -11.13 -3.40 -10.04
C LYS A 66 -10.13 -3.25 -8.89
N CYS A 67 -10.58 -2.92 -7.69
CA CYS A 67 -9.69 -2.63 -6.56
C CYS A 67 -8.83 -3.84 -6.15
N VAL A 68 -9.36 -5.06 -6.22
CA VAL A 68 -8.61 -6.29 -5.90
C VAL A 68 -7.44 -6.49 -6.87
N GLU A 69 -7.71 -6.42 -8.17
CA GLU A 69 -6.67 -6.56 -9.20
C GLU A 69 -5.58 -5.48 -9.03
N ARG A 70 -5.99 -4.24 -8.87
CA ARG A 70 -5.08 -3.11 -8.71
C ARG A 70 -4.23 -3.23 -7.44
N SER A 71 -4.84 -3.65 -6.32
CA SER A 71 -4.12 -3.81 -5.05
C SER A 71 -3.05 -4.90 -5.11
N ARG A 72 -3.30 -5.99 -5.86
CA ARG A 72 -2.30 -7.05 -6.08
C ARG A 72 -1.05 -6.58 -6.82
N ALA A 73 -1.17 -5.55 -7.64
CA ALA A 73 -0.04 -5.00 -8.37
C ALA A 73 0.87 -4.08 -7.51
N LEU A 74 0.37 -3.59 -6.36
CA LEU A 74 1.07 -2.57 -5.58
C LEU A 74 2.41 -3.04 -5.03
N ALA A 75 2.53 -4.29 -4.57
CA ALA A 75 3.78 -4.78 -3.99
C ALA A 75 4.94 -4.67 -4.99
N LYS A 76 4.73 -5.12 -6.24
CA LYS A 76 5.73 -5.00 -7.30
C LYS A 76 6.07 -3.55 -7.61
N GLU A 77 5.06 -2.73 -7.84
CA GLU A 77 5.28 -1.32 -8.22
C GLU A 77 6.00 -0.53 -7.11
N PHE A 78 5.65 -0.79 -5.85
CA PHE A 78 6.28 -0.14 -4.70
C PHE A 78 7.71 -0.62 -4.46
N LYS A 79 7.99 -1.91 -4.70
CA LYS A 79 9.35 -2.45 -4.67
C LYS A 79 10.23 -1.77 -5.72
N ASP A 80 9.72 -1.63 -6.94
CA ASP A 80 10.45 -0.96 -8.02
C ASP A 80 10.76 0.52 -7.68
N VAL A 81 9.82 1.22 -7.02
CA VAL A 81 10.05 2.58 -6.52
C VAL A 81 11.11 2.61 -5.43
N ALA A 82 11.03 1.70 -4.45
CA ALA A 82 12.00 1.62 -3.37
C ALA A 82 13.42 1.40 -3.89
N ASP A 83 13.57 0.49 -4.86
CA ASP A 83 14.86 0.18 -5.46
C ASP A 83 15.45 1.39 -6.21
N ARG A 84 14.63 2.10 -7.01
CA ARG A 84 15.09 3.29 -7.74
C ARG A 84 15.50 4.44 -6.83
N LEU A 85 14.80 4.61 -5.70
CA LEU A 85 15.04 5.74 -4.78
C LEU A 85 15.94 5.39 -3.59
N GLY A 86 16.42 4.14 -3.50
CA GLY A 86 17.28 3.68 -2.41
C GLY A 86 16.56 3.63 -1.06
N CYS A 87 15.25 3.34 -1.06
CA CYS A 87 14.45 3.20 0.15
C CYS A 87 14.39 1.74 0.64
N HIS A 88 14.11 1.55 1.91
CA HIS A 88 13.75 0.24 2.43
C HIS A 88 12.35 -0.15 1.96
N PHE A 89 12.09 -1.46 1.88
CA PHE A 89 10.81 -1.97 1.40
C PHE A 89 10.32 -3.15 2.24
N ILE A 90 9.00 -3.16 2.50
CA ILE A 90 8.28 -4.31 3.06
C ILE A 90 7.00 -4.51 2.24
N ASP A 91 6.74 -5.75 1.84
CA ASP A 91 5.43 -6.20 1.38
C ASP A 91 4.65 -6.75 2.57
N ALA A 92 3.70 -5.99 3.10
CA ALA A 92 2.91 -6.42 4.25
C ALA A 92 2.03 -7.65 3.93
N GLY A 93 1.66 -7.84 2.67
CA GLY A 93 0.87 -9.00 2.22
C GLY A 93 1.67 -10.30 2.20
N SER A 94 3.00 -10.26 2.21
CA SER A 94 3.86 -11.44 2.24
C SER A 94 4.22 -11.92 3.66
N ILE A 95 3.87 -11.15 4.68
CA ILE A 95 4.19 -11.50 6.07
C ILE A 95 3.26 -12.63 6.55
N PRO A 96 3.80 -13.77 7.04
CA PRO A 96 2.98 -14.87 7.54
C PRO A 96 2.06 -14.43 8.69
N GLY A 97 0.80 -14.85 8.64
CA GLY A 97 -0.19 -14.55 9.69
C GLY A 97 -0.87 -13.19 9.55
N ILE A 98 -0.55 -12.40 8.53
CA ILE A 98 -1.29 -11.18 8.24
C ILE A 98 -2.68 -11.55 7.69
N GLU A 99 -3.70 -11.05 8.34
CA GLU A 99 -5.11 -11.24 7.99
C GLU A 99 -5.83 -9.90 7.93
N MET A 100 -6.79 -9.82 7.03
CA MET A 100 -7.63 -8.63 6.89
C MET A 100 -8.76 -8.63 7.93
N TYR A 101 -9.19 -7.43 8.31
CA TYR A 101 -10.34 -7.24 9.18
C TYR A 101 -11.64 -7.60 8.44
N PRO A 102 -12.43 -8.57 8.92
CA PRO A 102 -13.57 -9.09 8.15
C PRO A 102 -14.70 -8.09 7.90
N TYR A 103 -14.68 -6.92 8.52
CA TYR A 103 -15.69 -5.88 8.32
C TYR A 103 -15.60 -5.20 6.97
N ASP A 104 -14.39 -5.07 6.42
CA ASP A 104 -14.14 -4.40 5.15
C ASP A 104 -13.15 -5.13 4.23
N TRP A 105 -12.41 -6.10 4.75
CA TRP A 105 -11.44 -6.89 4.02
C TRP A 105 -10.30 -6.08 3.36
N MET A 106 -10.04 -4.88 3.91
CA MET A 106 -9.00 -3.95 3.43
C MET A 106 -8.05 -3.49 4.53
N HIS A 107 -8.52 -3.37 5.77
CA HIS A 107 -7.69 -3.04 6.90
C HIS A 107 -7.13 -4.29 7.57
N LEU A 108 -5.99 -4.14 8.24
CA LEU A 108 -5.41 -5.21 9.04
C LEU A 108 -6.30 -5.53 10.24
N SER A 109 -6.41 -6.82 10.59
CA SER A 109 -6.99 -7.23 11.86
C SER A 109 -6.14 -6.73 13.04
N LEU A 110 -6.71 -6.70 14.24
CA LEU A 110 -5.96 -6.32 15.45
C LEU A 110 -4.74 -7.23 15.68
N ALA A 111 -4.88 -8.54 15.43
CA ALA A 111 -3.78 -9.48 15.52
C ALA A 111 -2.69 -9.16 14.48
N SER A 112 -3.08 -8.83 13.25
CA SER A 112 -2.15 -8.47 12.17
C SER A 112 -1.37 -7.18 12.44
N HIS A 113 -1.96 -6.20 13.13
CA HIS A 113 -1.21 -5.02 13.56
C HIS A 113 -0.07 -5.37 14.51
N ARG A 114 -0.26 -6.36 15.41
CA ARG A 114 0.79 -6.83 16.31
C ARG A 114 1.90 -7.56 15.55
N ILE A 115 1.51 -8.49 14.66
CA ILE A 115 2.47 -9.23 13.83
C ILE A 115 3.30 -8.27 12.97
N PHE A 116 2.66 -7.26 12.40
CA PHE A 116 3.35 -6.27 11.56
C PHE A 116 4.31 -5.37 12.34
N ALA A 117 4.07 -5.15 13.62
CA ALA A 117 4.93 -4.33 14.48
C ALA A 117 6.19 -5.06 14.99
N GLU A 118 6.20 -6.38 14.96
CA GLU A 118 7.33 -7.25 15.36
C GLU A 118 8.35 -7.41 14.23
#